data_4129b087504d5217aefa476e05bd5085
#
_entry.id   4129b087504d5217aefa476e05bd5085
#
_cell.length_a   1.000
_cell.length_b   1.000
_cell.length_c   1.000
_cell.angle_alpha   90.00
_cell.angle_beta   90.00
_cell.angle_gamma   90.00
#
_symmetry.space_group_name_H-M   'P 1'
#
loop_
_entity.id
_entity.type
_entity.pdbx_description
1 polymer ?
#
loop_
_entity_poly.entity_id
_entity_poly.type
_entity_poly.pdbx_seq_one_letter_code
_entity_poly.pdbx_strand_id
1 'polypeptide(L)'
;VYFGKLPAKAKAVMARAFETLQDLGATLVRANIPTAGWIGGPGTTMNVLNTNPFSPRKGQLATPPIVFLYEFKHGLNLYLRDWATGTKMKKLSDVVAFNNAHPKRALRFGQDLALAAETTRGDLSELEYRSARAMDLLAAKTRGLDAYYRRHKLDAVIFPASHGAAIAARPGYPSVQVPAGFVSEVEGRPTPRYPIGLTFSGPAWSEHKLLRFAYAYEQASNMRRPPKF
;
A
#
# COMPACT_ATOMS: atom_id res chain seq x y z
N VAL A 1 1.15 -13.39 9.49
CA VAL A 1 2.05 -12.89 8.45
C VAL A 1 2.44 -11.44 8.75
N TYR A 2 1.50 -10.51 8.83
CA TYR A 2 1.77 -9.06 8.90
C TYR A 2 2.39 -8.59 10.22
N PHE A 3 2.03 -9.20 11.35
CA PHE A 3 2.54 -8.85 12.68
C PHE A 3 3.80 -9.61 13.08
N GLY A 4 4.05 -10.77 12.49
CA GLY A 4 5.16 -11.66 12.88
C GLY A 4 6.56 -11.06 12.67
N LYS A 5 6.73 -10.26 11.62
CA LYS A 5 8.01 -9.64 11.22
C LYS A 5 8.28 -8.27 11.84
N LEU A 6 7.40 -7.80 12.74
CA LEU A 6 7.61 -6.51 13.40
C LEU A 6 8.78 -6.57 14.38
N PRO A 7 9.59 -5.49 14.50
CA PRO A 7 10.55 -5.31 15.58
C PRO A 7 9.87 -5.39 16.96
N ALA A 8 10.59 -5.81 18.00
CA ALA A 8 10.03 -6.03 19.34
C ALA A 8 9.28 -4.80 19.89
N LYS A 9 9.84 -3.59 19.73
CA LYS A 9 9.20 -2.35 20.17
C LYS A 9 7.90 -2.04 19.42
N ALA A 10 7.85 -2.33 18.12
CA ALA A 10 6.63 -2.19 17.33
C ALA A 10 5.57 -3.23 17.73
N LYS A 11 5.97 -4.46 18.06
CA LYS A 11 5.07 -5.47 18.62
C LYS A 11 4.43 -5.01 19.94
N ALA A 12 5.20 -4.37 20.82
CA ALA A 12 4.68 -3.82 22.08
C ALA A 12 3.65 -2.70 21.85
N VAL A 13 3.85 -1.84 20.85
CA VAL A 13 2.84 -0.83 20.46
C VAL A 13 1.57 -1.51 19.96
N MET A 14 1.70 -2.52 19.10
CA MET A 14 0.53 -3.25 18.60
C MET A 14 -0.20 -4.04 19.69
N ALA A 15 0.50 -4.60 20.68
CA ALA A 15 -0.12 -5.28 21.81
C ALA A 15 -1.05 -4.34 22.58
N ARG A 16 -0.55 -3.14 22.93
CA ARG A 16 -1.38 -2.11 23.59
C ARG A 16 -2.56 -1.66 22.72
N ALA A 17 -2.35 -1.57 21.40
CA ALA A 17 -3.43 -1.25 20.48
C ALA A 17 -4.53 -2.32 20.50
N PHE A 18 -4.17 -3.59 20.63
CA PHE A 18 -5.14 -4.69 20.75
C PHE A 18 -5.90 -4.65 22.08
N GLU A 19 -5.21 -4.38 23.18
CA GLU A 19 -5.84 -4.16 24.49
C GLU A 19 -6.88 -3.04 24.41
N THR A 20 -6.51 -1.86 23.88
CA THR A 20 -7.43 -0.73 23.68
C THR A 20 -8.66 -1.12 22.84
N LEU A 21 -8.47 -1.89 21.74
CA LEU A 21 -9.60 -2.36 20.94
C LEU A 21 -10.52 -3.29 21.72
N GLN A 22 -9.97 -4.20 22.53
CA GLN A 22 -10.76 -5.11 23.38
C GLN A 22 -11.52 -4.35 24.47
N ASP A 23 -10.91 -3.35 25.10
CA ASP A 23 -11.55 -2.47 26.07
C ASP A 23 -12.73 -1.68 25.47
N LEU A 24 -12.63 -1.37 24.18
CA LEU A 24 -13.72 -0.77 23.40
C LEU A 24 -14.79 -1.79 22.93
N GLY A 25 -14.68 -3.05 23.37
CA GLY A 25 -15.64 -4.11 23.05
C GLY A 25 -15.39 -4.85 21.74
N ALA A 26 -14.24 -4.68 21.09
CA ALA A 26 -13.92 -5.39 19.88
C ALA A 26 -13.54 -6.86 20.14
N THR A 27 -14.09 -7.77 19.36
CA THR A 27 -13.65 -9.18 19.34
C THR A 27 -12.53 -9.35 18.35
N LEU A 28 -11.33 -9.70 18.83
CA LEU A 28 -10.16 -9.91 17.99
C LEU A 28 -10.04 -11.37 17.54
N VAL A 29 -10.10 -11.61 16.23
CA VAL A 29 -9.92 -12.94 15.64
C VAL A 29 -8.50 -13.07 15.09
N ARG A 30 -7.73 -14.04 15.61
CA ARG A 30 -6.38 -14.34 15.11
C ARG A 30 -6.45 -15.38 14.02
N ALA A 31 -6.32 -14.95 12.78
CA ALA A 31 -6.25 -15.83 11.63
C ALA A 31 -5.39 -15.22 10.52
N ASN A 32 -5.02 -16.03 9.53
CA ASN A 32 -4.27 -15.54 8.37
C ASN A 32 -5.21 -15.40 7.16
N ILE A 33 -5.02 -14.33 6.40
CA ILE A 33 -5.67 -14.19 5.10
C ILE A 33 -5.18 -15.33 4.20
N PRO A 34 -6.06 -16.14 3.59
CA PRO A 34 -5.67 -17.38 2.90
C PRO A 34 -4.58 -17.19 1.85
N THR A 35 -4.61 -16.06 1.15
CA THR A 35 -3.70 -15.72 0.05
C THR A 35 -2.56 -14.79 0.45
N ALA A 36 -2.38 -14.50 1.73
CA ALA A 36 -1.31 -13.60 2.18
C ALA A 36 0.10 -14.07 1.77
N GLY A 37 0.30 -15.37 1.64
CA GLY A 37 1.55 -15.96 1.14
C GLY A 37 1.70 -15.90 -0.39
N TRP A 38 0.62 -15.72 -1.13
CA TRP A 38 0.67 -15.58 -2.60
C TRP A 38 1.11 -14.17 -2.99
N ILE A 39 0.80 -13.21 -2.14
CA ILE A 39 1.13 -11.80 -2.32
C ILE A 39 2.53 -11.57 -1.76
N GLY A 40 3.54 -11.92 -2.51
CA GLY A 40 4.93 -11.71 -2.12
C GLY A 40 5.85 -12.95 -2.20
N GLY A 41 5.41 -14.04 -2.82
CA GLY A 41 6.24 -15.23 -3.07
C GLY A 41 7.19 -15.06 -4.28
N PRO A 42 8.38 -15.71 -4.31
CA PRO A 42 9.27 -15.68 -5.47
C PRO A 42 8.57 -16.19 -6.74
N GLY A 43 8.71 -15.47 -7.86
CA GLY A 43 8.23 -15.91 -9.17
C GLY A 43 6.74 -15.68 -9.46
N THR A 44 5.99 -15.00 -8.59
CA THR A 44 4.60 -14.61 -8.88
C THR A 44 4.55 -13.18 -9.43
N THR A 45 3.62 -12.90 -10.35
CA THR A 45 3.29 -11.54 -10.81
C THR A 45 2.94 -10.60 -9.65
N MET A 46 2.60 -11.17 -8.49
CA MET A 46 2.27 -10.47 -7.26
C MET A 46 3.48 -10.16 -6.36
N ASN A 47 4.62 -10.81 -6.58
CA ASN A 47 5.88 -10.49 -5.92
C ASN A 47 6.35 -9.07 -6.20
N VAL A 48 5.97 -8.57 -7.32
CA VAL A 48 6.38 -7.30 -7.87
C VAL A 48 5.86 -6.10 -7.08
N LEU A 49 4.75 -6.26 -6.32
CA LEU A 49 4.24 -5.20 -5.45
C LEU A 49 4.87 -5.19 -4.04
N ASN A 50 5.66 -6.21 -3.70
CA ASN A 50 6.35 -6.28 -2.40
C ASN A 50 7.81 -5.81 -2.48
N THR A 51 8.34 -5.62 -3.67
CA THR A 51 9.61 -4.91 -3.85
C THR A 51 9.29 -3.42 -3.74
N ASN A 52 9.89 -2.75 -2.76
CA ASN A 52 9.84 -1.30 -2.70
C ASN A 52 10.50 -0.77 -3.98
N PRO A 53 9.75 -0.24 -4.96
CA PRO A 53 10.32 0.22 -6.23
C PRO A 53 11.25 1.43 -6.03
N PHE A 54 11.21 2.04 -4.83
CA PHE A 54 12.01 3.20 -4.45
C PHE A 54 13.27 2.86 -3.66
N SER A 55 13.55 1.58 -3.44
CA SER A 55 14.81 1.11 -2.82
C SER A 55 15.41 -0.03 -3.63
N PRO A 56 15.86 0.19 -4.85
CA PRO A 56 16.67 -0.79 -5.55
C PRO A 56 17.97 -0.95 -4.76
N ARG A 57 18.34 -2.18 -4.40
CA ARG A 57 19.71 -2.46 -3.98
C ARG A 57 20.62 -2.08 -5.15
N LYS A 58 21.71 -1.36 -4.86
CA LYS A 58 22.68 -0.90 -5.85
C LYS A 58 22.98 -2.03 -6.84
N GLY A 59 22.60 -1.86 -8.12
CA GLY A 59 22.80 -2.85 -9.18
C GLY A 59 21.65 -3.84 -9.43
N GLN A 60 20.49 -3.75 -8.73
CA GLN A 60 19.30 -4.51 -9.06
C GLN A 60 18.26 -3.56 -9.69
N LEU A 61 17.89 -3.83 -10.94
CA LEU A 61 16.67 -3.27 -11.54
C LEU A 61 15.49 -3.79 -10.72
N ALA A 62 14.74 -2.88 -10.09
CA ALA A 62 13.46 -3.25 -9.50
C ALA A 62 12.57 -3.76 -10.63
N THR A 63 12.10 -5.01 -10.53
CA THR A 63 11.10 -5.51 -11.47
C THR A 63 9.80 -4.79 -11.15
N PRO A 64 9.31 -3.89 -12.00
CA PRO A 64 8.12 -3.12 -11.71
C PRO A 64 6.86 -4.01 -11.76
N PRO A 65 5.83 -3.71 -10.96
CA PRO A 65 4.55 -4.38 -11.04
C PRO A 65 3.95 -4.24 -12.44
N ILE A 66 3.63 -5.35 -13.09
CA ILE A 66 3.03 -5.33 -14.44
C ILE A 66 1.80 -4.40 -14.44
N VAL A 67 0.83 -4.65 -13.56
CA VAL A 67 -0.40 -3.83 -13.46
C VAL A 67 -0.07 -2.34 -13.26
N PHE A 68 0.91 -2.02 -12.41
CA PHE A 68 1.31 -0.64 -12.16
C PHE A 68 1.84 0.05 -13.43
N LEU A 69 2.69 -0.62 -14.22
CA LEU A 69 3.25 -0.02 -15.44
C LEU A 69 2.16 0.37 -16.44
N TYR A 70 1.21 -0.55 -16.65
CA TYR A 70 0.10 -0.33 -17.58
C TYR A 70 -0.84 0.77 -17.09
N GLU A 71 -1.27 0.70 -15.85
CA GLU A 71 -2.19 1.67 -15.27
C GLU A 71 -1.55 3.04 -15.07
N PHE A 72 -0.24 3.10 -14.79
CA PHE A 72 0.48 4.37 -14.65
C PHE A 72 0.47 5.16 -15.95
N LYS A 73 0.87 4.55 -17.09
CA LYS A 73 0.83 5.23 -18.39
C LYS A 73 -0.60 5.65 -18.74
N HIS A 74 -1.54 4.72 -18.63
CA HIS A 74 -2.94 4.98 -18.94
C HIS A 74 -3.50 6.14 -18.10
N GLY A 75 -3.40 6.04 -16.79
CA GLY A 75 -3.94 7.04 -15.86
C GLY A 75 -3.28 8.41 -16.00
N LEU A 76 -1.94 8.44 -16.16
CA LEU A 76 -1.23 9.70 -16.35
C LEU A 76 -1.61 10.37 -17.68
N ASN A 77 -1.75 9.61 -18.76
CA ASN A 77 -2.17 10.16 -20.05
C ASN A 77 -3.59 10.76 -19.97
N LEU A 78 -4.53 10.07 -19.28
CA LEU A 78 -5.86 10.60 -19.04
C LEU A 78 -5.82 11.90 -18.20
N TYR A 79 -5.06 11.89 -17.12
CA TYR A 79 -4.92 13.07 -16.26
C TYR A 79 -4.34 14.27 -17.01
N LEU A 80 -3.25 14.08 -17.75
CA LEU A 80 -2.61 15.16 -18.49
C LEU A 80 -3.49 15.70 -19.62
N ARG A 81 -4.30 14.85 -20.25
CA ARG A 81 -5.22 15.24 -21.31
C ARG A 81 -6.42 16.03 -20.78
N ASP A 82 -7.04 15.50 -19.71
CA ASP A 82 -8.40 15.91 -19.31
C ASP A 82 -8.39 16.94 -18.17
N TRP A 83 -7.36 16.92 -17.30
CA TRP A 83 -7.35 17.70 -16.06
C TRP A 83 -6.17 18.68 -15.96
N ALA A 84 -5.03 18.39 -16.57
CA ALA A 84 -3.85 19.25 -16.45
C ALA A 84 -3.98 20.49 -17.35
N THR A 85 -4.39 21.59 -16.76
CA THR A 85 -4.39 22.91 -17.39
C THR A 85 -3.04 23.61 -17.18
N GLY A 86 -2.66 24.52 -18.07
CA GLY A 86 -1.43 25.32 -17.94
C GLY A 86 -0.12 24.57 -18.26
N THR A 87 -0.20 23.33 -18.73
CA THR A 87 0.96 22.57 -19.21
C THR A 87 0.80 22.13 -20.68
N LYS A 88 1.94 22.08 -21.40
CA LYS A 88 2.00 21.54 -22.77
C LYS A 88 2.11 20.01 -22.80
N MET A 89 2.38 19.38 -21.65
CA MET A 89 2.49 17.92 -21.53
C MET A 89 1.10 17.29 -21.60
N LYS A 90 0.91 16.31 -22.48
CA LYS A 90 -0.37 15.62 -22.68
C LYS A 90 -0.29 14.11 -22.47
N LYS A 91 0.90 13.56 -22.36
CA LYS A 91 1.14 12.12 -22.19
C LYS A 91 2.47 11.86 -21.48
N LEU A 92 2.67 10.65 -21.03
CA LEU A 92 3.88 10.22 -20.29
C LEU A 92 5.16 10.45 -21.09
N SER A 93 5.14 10.21 -22.41
CA SER A 93 6.32 10.46 -23.26
C SER A 93 6.76 11.93 -23.27
N ASP A 94 5.84 12.89 -23.10
CA ASP A 94 6.20 14.30 -23.02
C ASP A 94 6.93 14.59 -21.70
N VAL A 95 6.51 13.95 -20.61
CA VAL A 95 7.19 14.03 -19.30
C VAL A 95 8.57 13.42 -19.37
N VAL A 96 8.70 12.24 -20.00
CA VAL A 96 10.00 11.57 -20.22
C VAL A 96 10.94 12.46 -21.04
N ALA A 97 10.44 13.06 -22.11
CA ALA A 97 11.23 13.98 -22.95
C ALA A 97 11.69 15.22 -22.17
N PHE A 98 10.81 15.82 -21.37
CA PHE A 98 11.16 16.94 -20.50
C PHE A 98 12.25 16.58 -19.50
N ASN A 99 12.13 15.43 -18.84
CA ASN A 99 13.12 14.95 -17.88
C ASN A 99 14.49 14.75 -18.54
N ASN A 100 14.52 14.19 -19.76
CA ASN A 100 15.74 14.01 -20.52
C ASN A 100 16.40 15.35 -20.93
N ALA A 101 15.59 16.37 -21.20
CA ALA A 101 16.09 17.72 -21.49
C ALA A 101 16.63 18.44 -20.24
N HIS A 102 16.24 18.00 -19.03
CA HIS A 102 16.63 18.62 -17.76
C HIS A 102 17.24 17.62 -16.75
N PRO A 103 18.23 16.79 -17.14
CA PRO A 103 18.63 15.61 -16.36
C PRO A 103 19.17 15.95 -14.96
N LYS A 104 19.90 17.05 -14.82
CA LYS A 104 20.46 17.49 -13.54
C LYS A 104 19.38 17.82 -12.49
N ARG A 105 18.20 18.26 -12.91
CA ARG A 105 17.09 18.65 -12.01
C ARG A 105 16.06 17.53 -11.86
N ALA A 106 15.77 16.80 -12.94
CA ALA A 106 14.67 15.85 -13.00
C ALA A 106 15.09 14.39 -12.77
N LEU A 107 16.32 14.01 -13.10
CA LEU A 107 16.74 12.61 -13.10
C LEU A 107 17.72 12.24 -11.96
N ARG A 108 17.63 12.91 -10.82
CA ARG A 108 18.47 12.57 -9.65
C ARG A 108 18.38 11.08 -9.27
N PHE A 109 17.23 10.47 -9.47
CA PHE A 109 16.94 9.07 -9.14
C PHE A 109 16.62 8.21 -10.37
N GLY A 110 16.86 8.72 -11.57
CA GLY A 110 16.48 8.07 -12.82
C GLY A 110 14.98 8.19 -13.15
N GLN A 111 14.52 7.46 -14.17
CA GLN A 111 13.11 7.37 -14.55
C GLN A 111 12.76 5.99 -15.15
N ASP A 112 13.38 4.93 -14.65
CA ASP A 112 13.27 3.57 -15.21
C ASP A 112 11.82 3.08 -15.27
N LEU A 113 11.00 3.40 -14.24
CA LEU A 113 9.58 3.04 -14.22
C LEU A 113 8.78 3.76 -15.29
N ALA A 114 9.08 5.04 -15.56
CA ALA A 114 8.43 5.79 -16.61
C ALA A 114 8.79 5.22 -17.99
N LEU A 115 10.06 4.89 -18.22
CA LEU A 115 10.53 4.26 -19.44
C LEU A 115 9.90 2.88 -19.64
N ALA A 116 9.84 2.06 -18.59
CA ALA A 116 9.19 0.75 -18.64
C ALA A 116 7.68 0.88 -18.93
N ALA A 117 6.99 1.86 -18.34
CA ALA A 117 5.57 2.11 -18.61
C ALA A 117 5.35 2.57 -20.07
N GLU A 118 6.30 3.33 -20.65
CA GLU A 118 6.21 3.76 -22.06
C GLU A 118 6.25 2.60 -23.06
N THR A 119 6.77 1.43 -22.70
CA THR A 119 6.74 0.24 -23.57
C THR A 119 5.35 -0.35 -23.77
N THR A 120 4.38 -0.03 -22.88
CA THR A 120 3.00 -0.49 -22.98
C THR A 120 2.19 0.34 -23.99
N ARG A 121 1.07 -0.20 -24.49
CA ARG A 121 0.17 0.55 -25.38
C ARG A 121 -0.51 1.73 -24.68
N GLY A 122 -0.81 1.60 -23.39
CA GLY A 122 -1.50 2.63 -22.60
C GLY A 122 -3.03 2.61 -22.70
N ASP A 123 -3.61 1.60 -23.35
CA ASP A 123 -5.05 1.41 -23.50
C ASP A 123 -5.62 0.25 -22.65
N LEU A 124 -4.76 -0.43 -21.89
CA LEU A 124 -5.09 -1.56 -21.03
C LEU A 124 -5.64 -2.80 -21.77
N SER A 125 -5.49 -2.88 -23.10
CA SER A 125 -6.02 -3.97 -23.92
C SER A 125 -5.15 -5.22 -23.94
N GLU A 126 -3.89 -5.10 -23.53
CA GLU A 126 -2.88 -6.15 -23.67
C GLU A 126 -3.18 -7.35 -22.74
N LEU A 127 -2.97 -8.55 -23.28
CA LEU A 127 -3.28 -9.79 -22.57
C LEU A 127 -2.49 -9.93 -21.26
N GLU A 128 -1.24 -9.48 -21.25
CA GLU A 128 -0.37 -9.51 -20.07
C GLU A 128 -1.00 -8.70 -18.93
N TYR A 129 -1.44 -7.47 -19.19
CA TYR A 129 -2.13 -6.64 -18.20
C TYR A 129 -3.41 -7.31 -17.70
N ARG A 130 -4.27 -7.75 -18.62
CA ARG A 130 -5.57 -8.35 -18.29
C ARG A 130 -5.42 -9.60 -17.43
N SER A 131 -4.43 -10.45 -17.76
CA SER A 131 -4.12 -11.65 -16.99
C SER A 131 -3.57 -11.32 -15.60
N ALA A 132 -2.63 -10.38 -15.51
CA ALA A 132 -2.06 -9.94 -14.24
C ALA A 132 -3.14 -9.30 -13.34
N ARG A 133 -4.02 -8.46 -13.89
CA ARG A 133 -5.13 -7.84 -13.16
C ARG A 133 -6.17 -8.84 -12.68
N ALA A 134 -6.50 -9.82 -13.50
CA ALA A 134 -7.41 -10.91 -13.10
C ALA A 134 -6.83 -11.73 -11.93
N MET A 135 -5.53 -12.04 -11.98
CA MET A 135 -4.84 -12.72 -10.88
C MET A 135 -4.80 -11.89 -9.60
N ASP A 136 -4.55 -10.59 -9.69
CA ASP A 136 -4.60 -9.68 -8.55
C ASP A 136 -5.98 -9.72 -7.87
N LEU A 137 -7.05 -9.64 -8.66
CA LEU A 137 -8.42 -9.69 -8.13
C LEU A 137 -8.75 -11.06 -7.55
N LEU A 138 -8.33 -12.14 -8.20
CA LEU A 138 -8.55 -13.49 -7.68
C LEU A 138 -7.89 -13.67 -6.31
N ALA A 139 -6.63 -13.25 -6.20
CA ALA A 139 -5.84 -13.48 -5.00
C ALA A 139 -6.16 -12.49 -3.88
N ALA A 140 -6.24 -11.19 -4.17
CA ALA A 140 -6.46 -10.20 -3.12
C ALA A 140 -7.94 -10.07 -2.71
N LYS A 141 -8.87 -10.21 -3.67
CA LYS A 141 -10.31 -10.08 -3.46
C LYS A 141 -10.96 -11.43 -3.20
N THR A 142 -11.19 -12.21 -4.25
CA THR A 142 -12.10 -13.36 -4.23
C THR A 142 -11.65 -14.47 -3.27
N ARG A 143 -10.40 -14.93 -3.39
CA ARG A 143 -9.80 -15.95 -2.51
C ARG A 143 -9.06 -15.37 -1.31
N GLY A 144 -8.85 -14.06 -1.31
CA GLY A 144 -8.20 -13.32 -0.23
C GLY A 144 -9.19 -12.71 0.75
N LEU A 145 -9.36 -11.38 0.67
CA LEU A 145 -10.11 -10.62 1.66
C LEU A 145 -11.58 -10.98 1.73
N ASP A 146 -12.29 -11.21 0.60
CA ASP A 146 -13.72 -11.57 0.63
C ASP A 146 -13.95 -12.93 1.31
N ALA A 147 -13.10 -13.92 0.98
CA ALA A 147 -13.18 -15.22 1.62
C ALA A 147 -12.89 -15.11 3.13
N TYR A 148 -11.95 -14.26 3.50
CA TYR A 148 -11.55 -14.02 4.89
C TYR A 148 -12.65 -13.33 5.69
N TYR A 149 -13.22 -12.22 5.17
CA TYR A 149 -14.36 -11.53 5.80
C TYR A 149 -15.55 -12.45 6.03
N ARG A 150 -15.93 -13.22 5.01
CA ARG A 150 -17.07 -14.15 5.11
C ARG A 150 -16.81 -15.29 6.10
N ARG A 151 -15.64 -15.95 6.00
CA ARG A 151 -15.31 -17.10 6.84
C ARG A 151 -15.31 -16.77 8.31
N HIS A 152 -14.77 -15.62 8.67
CA HIS A 152 -14.59 -15.21 10.08
C HIS A 152 -15.61 -14.17 10.54
N LYS A 153 -16.57 -13.79 9.69
CA LYS A 153 -17.62 -12.79 9.97
C LYS A 153 -17.03 -11.48 10.48
N LEU A 154 -15.99 -10.98 9.79
CA LEU A 154 -15.25 -9.79 10.21
C LEU A 154 -15.89 -8.50 9.70
N ASP A 155 -15.93 -7.48 10.54
CA ASP A 155 -16.28 -6.11 10.13
C ASP A 155 -15.08 -5.37 9.52
N ALA A 156 -13.86 -5.66 9.97
CA ALA A 156 -12.63 -5.11 9.44
C ALA A 156 -11.45 -6.06 9.68
N VAL A 157 -10.38 -5.85 8.92
CA VAL A 157 -9.06 -6.43 9.18
C VAL A 157 -8.14 -5.30 9.63
N ILE A 158 -7.30 -5.57 10.63
CA ILE A 158 -6.31 -4.60 11.12
C ILE A 158 -4.91 -4.98 10.67
N PHE A 159 -4.11 -3.96 10.37
CA PHE A 159 -2.71 -4.10 9.98
C PHE A 159 -1.81 -3.13 10.74
N PRO A 160 -0.55 -3.51 11.01
CA PRO A 160 0.43 -2.58 11.55
C PRO A 160 0.91 -1.64 10.43
N ALA A 161 0.89 -0.35 10.69
CA ALA A 161 1.28 0.68 9.72
C ALA A 161 0.65 0.41 8.33
N SER A 162 1.43 0.52 7.25
CA SER A 162 0.99 0.28 5.87
C SER A 162 1.14 -1.17 5.39
N HIS A 163 1.40 -2.14 6.27
CA HIS A 163 1.73 -3.51 5.86
C HIS A 163 0.61 -4.23 5.09
N GLY A 164 -0.64 -3.82 5.29
CA GLY A 164 -1.80 -4.35 4.56
C GLY A 164 -2.13 -3.62 3.26
N ALA A 165 -1.44 -2.52 2.94
CA ALA A 165 -1.80 -1.68 1.80
C ALA A 165 -1.85 -2.45 0.47
N ALA A 166 -0.86 -3.31 0.21
CA ALA A 166 -0.79 -4.06 -1.03
C ALA A 166 -1.98 -5.00 -1.26
N ILE A 167 -2.48 -5.65 -0.21
CA ILE A 167 -3.61 -6.58 -0.35
C ILE A 167 -4.95 -5.85 -0.43
N ALA A 168 -5.12 -4.75 0.29
CA ALA A 168 -6.35 -3.97 0.29
C ALA A 168 -6.50 -3.10 -0.97
N ALA A 169 -5.40 -2.52 -1.47
CA ALA A 169 -5.42 -1.65 -2.64
C ALA A 169 -5.78 -2.39 -3.94
N ARG A 170 -5.38 -3.66 -4.10
CA ARG A 170 -5.67 -4.43 -5.32
C ARG A 170 -7.17 -4.54 -5.65
N PRO A 171 -8.06 -4.89 -4.72
CA PRO A 171 -9.50 -4.86 -4.95
C PRO A 171 -10.12 -3.47 -4.87
N GLY A 172 -9.36 -2.42 -4.51
CA GLY A 172 -9.87 -1.09 -4.25
C GLY A 172 -10.63 -0.97 -2.93
N TYR A 173 -10.23 -1.74 -1.91
CA TYR A 173 -10.90 -1.72 -0.61
C TYR A 173 -10.43 -0.55 0.25
N PRO A 174 -11.37 0.07 1.01
CA PRO A 174 -11.05 1.21 1.84
C PRO A 174 -10.16 0.82 3.03
N SER A 175 -9.31 1.76 3.40
CA SER A 175 -8.47 1.66 4.60
C SER A 175 -8.35 3.01 5.26
N VAL A 176 -8.35 3.03 6.60
CA VAL A 176 -8.08 4.21 7.41
C VAL A 176 -7.00 3.88 8.43
N GLN A 177 -6.05 4.78 8.61
CA GLN A 177 -4.96 4.61 9.57
C GLN A 177 -4.99 5.71 10.62
N VAL A 178 -4.79 5.31 11.88
CA VAL A 178 -4.67 6.21 13.02
C VAL A 178 -3.38 5.93 13.79
N PRO A 179 -2.81 6.90 14.51
CA PRO A 179 -1.63 6.69 15.34
C PRO A 179 -1.90 5.65 16.44
N ALA A 180 -1.07 4.61 16.50
CA ALA A 180 -1.14 3.60 17.56
C ALA A 180 -0.09 3.81 18.67
N GLY A 181 0.96 4.58 18.39
CA GLY A 181 2.03 4.89 19.32
C GLY A 181 3.31 5.32 18.62
N PHE A 182 4.38 5.33 19.40
CA PHE A 182 5.70 5.75 18.94
C PHE A 182 6.76 4.72 19.30
N VAL A 183 7.76 4.57 18.44
CA VAL A 183 8.97 3.77 18.67
C VAL A 183 10.17 4.68 18.75
N SER A 184 11.00 4.49 19.76
CA SER A 184 12.13 5.37 20.03
C SER A 184 13.47 4.94 19.43
N GLU A 185 13.53 3.76 18.80
CA GLU A 185 14.77 3.23 18.21
C GLU A 185 14.48 2.29 17.05
N VAL A 186 15.25 2.43 15.97
CA VAL A 186 15.52 1.35 15.03
C VAL A 186 16.75 0.63 15.58
N GLU A 187 16.79 -0.71 15.56
CA GLU A 187 17.93 -1.49 16.05
C GLU A 187 19.27 -0.86 15.63
N GLY A 188 20.07 -0.54 16.62
CA GLY A 188 21.45 -0.04 16.44
C GLY A 188 21.63 1.43 16.05
N ARG A 189 20.55 2.25 16.03
CA ARG A 189 20.67 3.70 15.80
C ARG A 189 19.79 4.50 16.77
N PRO A 190 20.34 5.53 17.46
CA PRO A 190 19.51 6.50 18.14
C PRO A 190 18.72 7.27 17.09
N THR A 191 17.44 6.96 16.97
CA THR A 191 16.54 7.67 16.04
C THR A 191 15.51 8.44 16.84
N PRO A 192 15.08 9.62 16.36
CA PRO A 192 13.95 10.29 16.94
C PRO A 192 12.73 9.37 16.95
N ARG A 193 11.85 9.54 17.92
CA ARG A 193 10.59 8.78 18.00
C ARG A 193 9.82 8.91 16.69
N TYR A 194 9.51 7.81 16.04
CA TYR A 194 8.66 7.80 14.86
C TYR A 194 7.30 7.15 15.16
N PRO A 195 6.21 7.65 14.57
CA PRO A 195 4.88 7.12 14.80
C PRO A 195 4.71 5.75 14.12
N ILE A 196 3.99 4.86 14.79
CA ILE A 196 3.44 3.65 14.19
C ILE A 196 1.93 3.78 14.17
N GLY A 197 1.33 3.49 13.01
CA GLY A 197 -0.11 3.49 12.83
C GLY A 197 -0.74 2.11 13.02
N LEU A 198 -2.02 2.12 13.36
CA LEU A 198 -2.94 1.00 13.23
C LEU A 198 -3.85 1.27 12.04
N THR A 199 -3.88 0.37 11.06
CA THR A 199 -4.72 0.49 9.87
C THR A 199 -5.90 -0.44 9.98
N PHE A 200 -7.09 0.11 9.80
CA PHE A 200 -8.35 -0.63 9.61
C PHE A 200 -8.65 -0.72 8.12
N SER A 201 -8.87 -1.92 7.62
CA SER A 201 -9.29 -2.14 6.23
C SER A 201 -10.59 -2.94 6.21
N GLY A 202 -11.53 -2.57 5.38
CA GLY A 202 -12.84 -3.20 5.28
C GLY A 202 -13.19 -3.61 3.84
N PRO A 203 -14.32 -4.31 3.65
CA PRO A 203 -14.84 -4.60 2.33
C PRO A 203 -15.24 -3.32 1.60
N ALA A 204 -15.57 -3.44 0.31
CA ALA A 204 -16.04 -2.30 -0.48
C ALA A 204 -17.21 -1.58 0.22
N TRP A 205 -17.20 -0.25 0.15
CA TRP A 205 -18.27 0.64 0.67
C TRP A 205 -18.43 0.61 2.20
N SER A 206 -17.38 0.21 2.94
CA SER A 206 -17.40 0.17 4.40
C SER A 206 -16.75 1.38 5.07
N GLU A 207 -16.49 2.46 4.35
CA GLU A 207 -15.78 3.67 4.82
C GLU A 207 -16.40 4.21 6.11
N HIS A 208 -17.72 4.29 6.20
CA HIS A 208 -18.43 4.78 7.39
C HIS A 208 -18.14 3.94 8.64
N LYS A 209 -18.06 2.60 8.51
CA LYS A 209 -17.68 1.71 9.62
C LYS A 209 -16.24 1.92 10.03
N LEU A 210 -15.34 1.98 9.04
CA LEU A 210 -13.90 2.17 9.29
C LEU A 210 -13.61 3.49 9.99
N LEU A 211 -14.27 4.57 9.58
CA LEU A 211 -14.16 5.87 10.22
C LEU A 211 -14.64 5.82 11.70
N ARG A 212 -15.74 5.11 11.97
CA ARG A 212 -16.23 4.92 13.34
C ARG A 212 -15.23 4.14 14.19
N PHE A 213 -14.65 3.06 13.68
CA PHE A 213 -13.63 2.27 14.40
C PHE A 213 -12.36 3.08 14.65
N ALA A 214 -11.89 3.79 13.63
CA ALA A 214 -10.72 4.64 13.73
C ALA A 214 -10.93 5.77 14.75
N TYR A 215 -12.08 6.44 14.71
CA TYR A 215 -12.43 7.51 15.63
C TYR A 215 -12.53 6.99 17.09
N ALA A 216 -13.25 5.90 17.31
CA ALA A 216 -13.38 5.31 18.66
C ALA A 216 -11.99 4.95 19.22
N TYR A 217 -11.13 4.32 18.40
CA TYR A 217 -9.78 3.99 18.80
C TYR A 217 -8.93 5.23 19.08
N GLU A 218 -8.99 6.25 18.22
CA GLU A 218 -8.22 7.49 18.36
C GLU A 218 -8.59 8.21 19.66
N GLN A 219 -9.88 8.31 19.98
CA GLN A 219 -10.37 8.94 21.22
C GLN A 219 -9.92 8.18 22.47
N ALA A 220 -9.94 6.86 22.45
CA ALA A 220 -9.53 6.05 23.60
C ALA A 220 -8.00 6.02 23.77
N SER A 221 -7.26 5.87 22.69
CA SER A 221 -5.79 5.75 22.72
C SER A 221 -5.08 7.09 22.94
N ASN A 222 -5.63 8.17 22.40
CA ASN A 222 -5.08 9.52 22.43
C ASN A 222 -3.58 9.59 22.05
N MET A 223 -3.17 8.84 21.02
CA MET A 223 -1.75 8.66 20.65
C MET A 223 -1.25 9.71 19.67
N ARG A 224 -2.12 10.53 19.08
CA ARG A 224 -1.66 11.57 18.16
C ARG A 224 -0.86 12.64 18.90
N ARG A 225 0.31 12.98 18.38
CA ARG A 225 1.16 14.07 18.84
C ARG A 225 1.63 14.90 17.64
N PRO A 226 1.65 16.22 17.70
CA PRO A 226 2.25 17.03 16.65
C PRO A 226 3.76 16.78 16.59
N PRO A 227 4.38 16.90 15.41
CA PRO A 227 5.82 16.86 15.31
C PRO A 227 6.45 18.03 16.08
N LYS A 228 7.60 17.79 16.67
CA LYS A 228 8.45 18.86 17.25
C LYS A 228 9.57 19.11 16.25
N PHE A 229 9.68 20.33 15.78
CA PHE A 229 10.76 20.82 14.94
C PHE A 229 11.86 21.44 15.80
#